data_e5cbb560db44483bee008585f2d01549
#
_entry.id   e5cbb560db44483bee008585f2d01549
#
_cell.length_a   1.000
_cell.length_b   1.000
_cell.length_c   1.000
_cell.angle_alpha   90.00
_cell.angle_beta   90.00
_cell.angle_gamma   90.00
#
_symmetry.space_group_name_H-M   'P 1'
#
loop_
_entity.id
_entity.type
_entity.pdbx_description
1 polymer ?
#
loop_
_entity_poly.entity_id
_entity_poly.type
_entity_poly.pdbx_seq_one_letter_code
_entity_poly.pdbx_strand_id
1 'polypeptide(L)'
;ICGGCKWQCLKYEEQLRYKQKQVTDNLTRIGKIELPEISPILGSEQTREYRNKLEFTFSNKRWLTQEEINSQLTIDNGQLTMNSEDSKEPGQPDGNNSQFNRNAVGFHIPGAFDKVLAIDECHLMDDICNRIRNGVRDYAYEHNYTFFDLRTQEGMLRNMMIRRVDEGPGLMVVMQFKIVDSAEEVQMKQLLQYMADTWPEITSLMYVINNKCNDTIGDLPVHTFKGDDHIIEEMEGLKFKVGPKSFYQTNTRQAYNLYKVAREFAELKKDDVLYDL
;
A
#
# COMPACT_ATOMS: atom_id res chain seq x y z
N ILE A 1 13.64 0.86 -7.65
CA ILE A 1 13.73 0.32 -6.29
C ILE A 1 12.51 0.80 -5.53
N CYS A 2 11.63 -0.15 -5.20
CA CYS A 2 10.35 0.12 -4.57
C CYS A 2 10.51 0.74 -3.17
N GLY A 3 9.76 1.80 -2.86
CA GLY A 3 9.75 2.45 -1.55
C GLY A 3 9.01 1.68 -0.45
N GLY A 4 8.25 0.65 -0.81
CA GLY A 4 7.45 -0.14 0.14
C GLY A 4 8.26 -1.01 1.10
N CYS A 5 9.48 -1.44 0.71
CA CYS A 5 10.31 -2.36 1.49
C CYS A 5 11.74 -1.83 1.63
N LYS A 6 12.08 -1.25 2.79
CA LYS A 6 13.42 -0.65 3.03
C LYS A 6 14.57 -1.67 2.97
N TRP A 7 14.33 -2.92 3.36
CA TRP A 7 15.36 -3.95 3.54
C TRP A 7 15.30 -5.07 2.51
N GLN A 8 14.59 -4.88 1.40
CA GLN A 8 14.41 -5.92 0.37
C GLN A 8 15.70 -6.44 -0.26
N CYS A 9 16.78 -5.64 -0.26
CA CYS A 9 18.08 -6.04 -0.78
C CYS A 9 18.94 -6.79 0.26
N LEU A 10 18.48 -6.95 1.50
CA LEU A 10 19.20 -7.61 2.56
C LEU A 10 18.68 -9.04 2.76
N LYS A 11 19.57 -10.01 2.86
CA LYS A 11 19.19 -11.40 3.18
C LYS A 11 18.41 -11.46 4.49
N TYR A 12 17.45 -12.37 4.60
CA TYR A 12 16.54 -12.40 5.75
C TYR A 12 17.26 -12.63 7.09
N GLU A 13 18.27 -13.49 7.10
CA GLU A 13 19.10 -13.75 8.28
C GLU A 13 19.80 -12.46 8.79
N GLU A 14 20.27 -11.64 7.85
CA GLU A 14 20.88 -10.35 8.20
C GLU A 14 19.83 -9.34 8.69
N GLN A 15 18.60 -9.38 8.14
CA GLN A 15 17.50 -8.56 8.66
C GLN A 15 17.21 -8.93 10.12
N LEU A 16 17.15 -10.22 10.45
CA LEU A 16 16.97 -10.70 11.83
C LEU A 16 18.11 -10.25 12.74
N ARG A 17 19.37 -10.42 12.30
CA ARG A 17 20.54 -10.01 13.05
C ARG A 17 20.52 -8.51 13.37
N TYR A 18 20.19 -7.67 12.39
CA TYR A 18 20.11 -6.22 12.61
C TYR A 18 18.92 -5.82 13.49
N LYS A 19 17.78 -6.47 13.37
CA LYS A 19 16.62 -6.22 14.26
C LYS A 19 16.95 -6.57 15.71
N GLN A 20 17.56 -7.74 15.94
CA GLN A 20 18.03 -8.14 17.28
C GLN A 20 18.99 -7.11 17.85
N LYS A 21 20.01 -6.72 17.05
CA LYS A 21 20.99 -5.73 17.45
C LYS A 21 20.34 -4.38 17.79
N GLN A 22 19.38 -3.93 16.99
CA GLN A 22 18.67 -2.66 17.23
C GLN A 22 17.94 -2.67 18.58
N VAL A 23 17.24 -3.76 18.92
CA VAL A 23 16.57 -3.88 20.22
C VAL A 23 17.58 -3.84 21.36
N THR A 24 18.66 -4.62 21.27
CA THR A 24 19.72 -4.65 22.28
C THR A 24 20.35 -3.27 22.45
N ASP A 25 20.75 -2.61 21.35
CA ASP A 25 21.38 -1.28 21.39
C ASP A 25 20.44 -0.22 21.97
N ASN A 26 19.14 -0.25 21.63
CA ASN A 26 18.18 0.71 22.17
C ASN A 26 17.97 0.55 23.67
N LEU A 27 17.86 -0.67 24.16
CA LEU A 27 17.68 -0.94 25.59
C LEU A 27 18.94 -0.62 26.39
N THR A 28 20.13 -1.04 25.93
CA THR A 28 21.39 -0.83 26.67
C THR A 28 21.93 0.57 26.55
N ARG A 29 21.95 1.18 25.35
CA ARG A 29 22.61 2.47 25.11
C ARG A 29 21.69 3.66 25.34
N ILE A 30 20.42 3.57 24.91
CA ILE A 30 19.42 4.65 25.06
C ILE A 30 18.70 4.47 26.38
N GLY A 31 18.11 3.30 26.60
CA GLY A 31 17.38 2.97 27.84
C GLY A 31 18.28 2.86 29.07
N LYS A 32 19.58 2.59 28.88
CA LYS A 32 20.56 2.37 29.97
C LYS A 32 20.08 1.31 30.96
N ILE A 33 19.41 0.28 30.45
CA ILE A 33 18.85 -0.81 31.24
C ILE A 33 19.87 -1.95 31.29
N GLU A 34 20.11 -2.45 32.47
CA GLU A 34 20.84 -3.71 32.66
C GLU A 34 19.92 -4.86 32.24
N LEU A 35 20.33 -5.60 31.21
CA LEU A 35 19.48 -6.62 30.58
C LEU A 35 19.86 -8.01 31.09
N PRO A 36 18.89 -8.87 31.34
CA PRO A 36 19.12 -10.31 31.40
C PRO A 36 19.57 -10.84 30.04
N GLU A 37 19.85 -12.12 29.94
CA GLU A 37 20.09 -12.77 28.66
C GLU A 37 18.89 -12.59 27.73
N ILE A 38 19.13 -12.01 26.53
CA ILE A 38 18.08 -11.79 25.55
C ILE A 38 17.98 -13.04 24.67
N SER A 39 16.79 -13.62 24.62
CA SER A 39 16.51 -14.75 23.75
C SER A 39 16.74 -14.37 22.26
N PRO A 40 17.15 -15.32 21.40
CA PRO A 40 17.26 -15.10 19.98
C PRO A 40 15.93 -14.61 19.37
N ILE A 41 16.03 -13.69 18.41
CA ILE A 41 14.86 -13.19 17.68
C ILE A 41 14.09 -14.33 17.00
N LEU A 42 12.78 -14.37 17.18
CA LEU A 42 11.90 -15.29 16.49
C LEU A 42 11.63 -14.78 15.07
N GLY A 43 12.19 -15.44 14.07
CA GLY A 43 11.97 -15.13 12.65
C GLY A 43 10.59 -15.58 12.19
N SER A 44 10.11 -14.98 11.08
CA SER A 44 8.92 -15.45 10.36
C SER A 44 9.31 -16.61 9.44
N GLU A 45 8.54 -17.67 9.45
CA GLU A 45 8.73 -18.80 8.52
C GLU A 45 8.47 -18.37 7.08
N GLN A 46 7.42 -17.55 6.88
CA GLN A 46 7.03 -17.01 5.59
C GLN A 46 7.61 -15.61 5.42
N THR A 47 8.44 -15.43 4.41
CA THR A 47 9.10 -14.15 4.07
C THR A 47 8.53 -13.47 2.84
N ARG A 48 7.61 -14.13 2.12
CA ARG A 48 6.82 -13.63 0.99
C ARG A 48 5.35 -13.92 1.24
N GLU A 49 4.47 -13.11 0.62
CA GLU A 49 3.01 -13.29 0.67
C GLU A 49 2.42 -13.37 2.10
N TYR A 50 3.14 -12.81 3.06
CA TYR A 50 2.76 -12.85 4.48
C TYR A 50 1.87 -11.68 4.90
N ARG A 51 1.76 -10.66 4.04
CA ARG A 51 1.11 -9.40 4.41
C ARG A 51 -0.36 -9.45 4.04
N ASN A 52 -1.22 -9.14 5.00
CA ASN A 52 -2.67 -9.16 4.82
C ASN A 52 -3.26 -7.80 4.43
N LYS A 53 -2.46 -6.72 4.34
CA LYS A 53 -2.91 -5.38 3.96
C LYS A 53 -1.83 -4.63 3.19
N LEU A 54 -2.18 -4.09 2.02
CA LEU A 54 -1.38 -3.14 1.25
C LEU A 54 -2.22 -1.95 0.80
N GLU A 55 -1.58 -0.79 0.70
CA GLU A 55 -2.15 0.44 0.18
C GLU A 55 -1.29 0.92 -0.99
N PHE A 56 -1.92 1.07 -2.15
CA PHE A 56 -1.28 1.52 -3.39
C PHE A 56 -1.75 2.92 -3.73
N THR A 57 -0.82 3.76 -4.15
CA THR A 57 -1.11 5.14 -4.57
C THR A 57 -1.23 5.22 -6.09
N PHE A 58 -2.25 5.92 -6.55
CA PHE A 58 -2.36 6.38 -7.93
C PHE A 58 -1.74 7.77 -8.06
N SER A 59 -0.88 7.95 -9.04
CA SER A 59 -0.21 9.24 -9.25
C SER A 59 0.04 9.50 -10.74
N ASN A 60 -0.09 10.75 -11.16
CA ASN A 60 0.34 11.21 -12.48
C ASN A 60 1.84 11.58 -12.52
N LYS A 61 2.58 11.31 -11.45
CA LYS A 61 4.03 11.55 -11.31
C LYS A 61 4.78 10.23 -11.19
N ARG A 62 4.71 9.39 -12.24
CA ARG A 62 5.46 8.14 -12.31
C ARG A 62 6.95 8.39 -12.16
N TRP A 63 7.60 7.62 -11.28
CA TRP A 63 9.04 7.54 -11.23
C TRP A 63 9.56 6.81 -12.48
N LEU A 64 10.46 7.45 -13.22
CA LEU A 64 11.14 6.86 -14.37
C LEU A 64 12.51 6.33 -13.97
N THR A 65 12.89 5.20 -14.55
CA THR A 65 14.26 4.68 -14.42
C THR A 65 15.23 5.53 -15.23
N GLN A 66 16.53 5.40 -14.92
CA GLN A 66 17.57 6.12 -15.69
C GLN A 66 17.58 5.70 -17.18
N GLU A 67 17.24 4.43 -17.45
CA GLU A 67 17.13 3.91 -18.82
C GLU A 67 15.96 4.56 -19.58
N GLU A 68 14.79 4.68 -18.92
CA GLU A 68 13.64 5.37 -19.51
C GLU A 68 13.93 6.85 -19.73
N ILE A 69 14.62 7.52 -18.79
CA ILE A 69 15.04 8.92 -18.93
C ILE A 69 16.01 9.06 -20.11
N ASN A 70 17.01 8.20 -20.21
CA ASN A 70 18.00 8.24 -21.28
C ASN A 70 17.37 8.00 -22.66
N SER A 71 16.33 7.17 -22.75
CA SER A 71 15.61 6.94 -24.00
C SER A 71 14.72 8.14 -24.44
N GLN A 72 14.46 9.09 -23.52
CA GLN A 72 13.77 10.35 -23.83
C GLN A 72 14.73 11.43 -24.37
N LEU A 73 16.05 11.20 -24.26
CA LEU A 73 17.05 12.11 -24.82
C LEU A 73 17.08 11.91 -26.34
N THR A 74 16.55 12.86 -27.07
CA THR A 74 16.71 12.91 -28.53
C THR A 74 17.98 13.66 -28.89
N ILE A 75 18.80 13.09 -29.78
CA ILE A 75 19.94 13.79 -30.38
C ILE A 75 19.37 14.57 -31.58
N ASP A 76 19.12 15.86 -31.38
CA ASP A 76 18.77 16.74 -32.47
C ASP A 76 20.02 17.53 -32.89
N ASN A 77 20.48 17.35 -34.15
CA ASN A 77 21.63 18.00 -34.74
C ASN A 77 22.95 17.94 -33.93
N GLY A 78 23.18 16.84 -33.17
CA GLY A 78 24.40 16.63 -32.40
C GLY A 78 24.44 17.35 -31.06
N GLN A 79 23.35 17.96 -30.61
CA GLN A 79 23.18 18.49 -29.26
C GLN A 79 22.18 17.63 -28.50
N LEU A 80 22.56 17.27 -27.26
CA LEU A 80 21.65 16.63 -26.29
C LEU A 80 20.63 17.67 -25.79
N THR A 81 19.41 17.56 -26.25
CA THR A 81 18.28 18.33 -25.70
C THR A 81 17.48 17.45 -24.75
N MET A 82 17.37 17.85 -23.50
CA MET A 82 16.38 17.31 -22.59
C MET A 82 15.04 17.94 -22.91
N ASN A 83 14.03 17.14 -23.23
CA ASN A 83 12.64 17.58 -23.15
C ASN A 83 12.27 17.71 -21.66
N SER A 84 12.75 18.76 -20.99
CA SER A 84 12.50 19.02 -19.58
C SER A 84 11.19 19.74 -19.42
N GLU A 85 10.19 19.06 -18.85
CA GLU A 85 8.94 19.69 -18.36
C GLU A 85 9.16 20.56 -17.10
N ASP A 86 10.38 20.62 -16.55
CA ASP A 86 10.69 21.37 -15.32
C ASP A 86 10.93 22.87 -15.54
N SER A 87 10.79 23.40 -16.77
CA SER A 87 11.06 24.81 -17.10
C SER A 87 9.89 25.56 -17.75
N LYS A 88 8.63 25.12 -17.57
CA LYS A 88 7.46 25.85 -18.07
C LYS A 88 6.82 26.71 -16.98
N GLU A 89 6.62 27.99 -17.31
CA GLU A 89 5.78 28.91 -16.55
C GLU A 89 4.31 28.44 -16.50
N PRO A 90 3.57 28.70 -15.42
CA PRO A 90 2.18 28.27 -15.28
C PRO A 90 1.29 28.98 -16.31
N GLY A 91 0.72 28.26 -17.25
CA GLY A 91 -0.30 28.79 -18.16
C GLY A 91 -0.25 28.34 -19.63
N GLN A 92 0.65 27.44 -20.04
CA GLN A 92 0.60 26.89 -21.41
C GLN A 92 -0.03 25.49 -21.42
N PRO A 93 -0.96 25.20 -22.37
CA PRO A 93 -1.54 23.86 -22.51
C PRO A 93 -0.47 22.85 -22.95
N ASP A 94 -0.48 21.70 -22.30
CA ASP A 94 0.44 20.59 -22.54
C ASP A 94 0.36 20.11 -23.99
N GLY A 95 1.39 20.43 -24.75
CA GLY A 95 1.63 19.83 -26.07
C GLY A 95 1.97 18.36 -25.88
N ASN A 96 1.05 17.50 -26.30
CA ASN A 96 1.07 16.04 -26.24
C ASN A 96 2.33 15.49 -26.96
N ASN A 97 3.44 15.31 -26.24
CA ASN A 97 4.64 14.66 -26.78
C ASN A 97 5.48 13.91 -25.71
N SER A 98 4.86 13.39 -24.65
CA SER A 98 5.57 12.47 -23.76
C SER A 98 5.35 11.03 -24.25
N GLN A 99 6.42 10.41 -24.74
CA GLN A 99 6.46 9.04 -25.24
C GLN A 99 6.12 8.00 -24.14
N PHE A 100 5.97 8.42 -22.88
CA PHE A 100 5.73 7.59 -21.73
C PHE A 100 4.48 8.02 -20.95
N ASN A 101 3.68 7.02 -20.59
CA ASN A 101 2.58 7.24 -19.64
C ASN A 101 3.14 7.64 -18.26
N ARG A 102 2.80 8.85 -17.82
CA ARG A 102 3.21 9.38 -16.50
C ARG A 102 2.34 8.90 -15.35
N ASN A 103 1.25 8.21 -15.63
CA ASN A 103 0.41 7.62 -14.62
C ASN A 103 1.04 6.36 -14.02
N ALA A 104 0.90 6.17 -12.72
CA ALA A 104 1.46 5.04 -12.01
C ALA A 104 0.53 4.57 -10.90
N VAL A 105 0.53 3.27 -10.64
CA VAL A 105 -0.03 2.65 -9.42
C VAL A 105 1.08 1.88 -8.72
N GLY A 106 1.32 2.20 -7.46
CA GLY A 106 2.39 1.56 -6.71
C GLY A 106 2.73 2.25 -5.40
N PHE A 107 4.01 2.36 -5.11
CA PHE A 107 4.51 2.94 -3.87
C PHE A 107 5.37 4.18 -4.13
N HIS A 108 5.32 5.12 -3.18
CA HIS A 108 6.18 6.29 -3.22
C HIS A 108 7.66 5.92 -3.17
N ILE A 109 8.49 6.70 -3.89
CA ILE A 109 9.95 6.59 -3.82
C ILE A 109 10.43 7.25 -2.52
N PRO A 110 11.39 6.63 -1.80
CA PRO A 110 12.00 7.25 -0.64
C PRO A 110 12.62 8.61 -1.00
N GLY A 111 12.26 9.65 -0.24
CA GLY A 111 12.74 11.01 -0.45
C GLY A 111 12.02 11.81 -1.54
N ALA A 112 11.08 11.21 -2.28
CA ALA A 112 10.27 11.89 -3.29
C ALA A 112 8.78 11.63 -3.03
N PHE A 113 8.17 12.47 -2.22
CA PHE A 113 6.80 12.27 -1.69
C PHE A 113 5.71 12.26 -2.77
N ASP A 114 5.95 12.91 -3.90
CA ASP A 114 5.02 13.02 -5.04
C ASP A 114 5.30 12.03 -6.17
N LYS A 115 6.38 11.25 -6.08
CA LYS A 115 6.75 10.29 -7.12
C LYS A 115 6.34 8.87 -6.74
N VAL A 116 5.70 8.17 -7.65
CA VAL A 116 5.26 6.78 -7.45
C VAL A 116 5.97 5.87 -8.45
N LEU A 117 6.60 4.82 -7.93
CA LEU A 117 7.12 3.73 -8.76
C LEU A 117 5.95 2.85 -9.18
N ALA A 118 5.71 2.72 -10.48
CA ALA A 118 4.81 1.71 -11.02
C ALA A 118 5.38 0.32 -10.76
N ILE A 119 4.56 -0.59 -10.25
CA ILE A 119 4.95 -1.96 -10.00
C ILE A 119 3.96 -2.92 -10.64
N ASP A 120 4.46 -3.99 -11.22
CA ASP A 120 3.65 -5.06 -11.81
C ASP A 120 3.51 -6.24 -10.84
N GLU A 121 4.47 -6.41 -9.93
CA GLU A 121 4.47 -7.48 -8.94
C GLU A 121 4.89 -6.95 -7.57
N CYS A 122 4.13 -7.34 -6.53
CA CYS A 122 4.48 -7.15 -5.13
C CYS A 122 4.48 -8.51 -4.43
N HIS A 123 5.64 -8.91 -3.91
CA HIS A 123 5.81 -10.21 -3.25
C HIS A 123 5.33 -10.24 -1.79
N LEU A 124 4.73 -9.17 -1.29
CA LEU A 124 4.23 -9.09 0.09
C LEU A 124 2.83 -9.70 0.25
N MET A 125 2.02 -9.67 -0.82
CA MET A 125 0.70 -10.31 -0.88
C MET A 125 0.68 -11.30 -2.05
N ASP A 126 -0.33 -12.16 -2.06
CA ASP A 126 -0.53 -13.17 -3.09
C ASP A 126 -0.92 -12.59 -4.47
N ASP A 127 -0.98 -13.47 -5.47
CA ASP A 127 -1.19 -13.11 -6.86
C ASP A 127 -2.52 -12.38 -7.12
N ILE A 128 -3.59 -12.73 -6.41
CA ILE A 128 -4.89 -12.07 -6.62
C ILE A 128 -4.79 -10.55 -6.38
N CYS A 129 -3.97 -10.12 -5.41
CA CYS A 129 -3.76 -8.70 -5.12
C CYS A 129 -3.00 -7.99 -6.25
N ASN A 130 -2.03 -8.66 -6.87
CA ASN A 130 -1.32 -8.16 -8.05
C ASN A 130 -2.27 -8.07 -9.25
N ARG A 131 -3.11 -9.08 -9.48
CA ARG A 131 -4.10 -9.09 -10.57
C ARG A 131 -5.12 -7.95 -10.43
N ILE A 132 -5.67 -7.75 -9.22
CA ILE A 132 -6.60 -6.65 -8.95
C ILE A 132 -5.93 -5.30 -9.21
N ARG A 133 -4.75 -5.05 -8.62
CA ARG A 133 -4.03 -3.79 -8.81
C ARG A 133 -3.74 -3.50 -10.28
N ASN A 134 -3.20 -4.48 -10.99
CA ASN A 134 -2.84 -4.30 -12.40
C ASN A 134 -4.09 -4.11 -13.27
N GLY A 135 -5.13 -4.91 -13.08
CA GLY A 135 -6.36 -4.77 -13.85
C GLY A 135 -7.08 -3.45 -13.62
N VAL A 136 -7.11 -2.95 -12.38
CA VAL A 136 -7.65 -1.60 -12.09
C VAL A 136 -6.82 -0.52 -12.78
N ARG A 137 -5.48 -0.63 -12.76
CA ARG A 137 -4.58 0.27 -13.48
C ARG A 137 -4.87 0.26 -14.98
N ASP A 138 -4.94 -0.93 -15.57
CA ASP A 138 -5.07 -1.11 -17.01
C ASP A 138 -6.43 -0.61 -17.50
N TYR A 139 -7.50 -0.91 -16.74
CA TYR A 139 -8.83 -0.34 -16.99
C TYR A 139 -8.82 1.19 -16.92
N ALA A 140 -8.15 1.76 -15.92
CA ALA A 140 -8.06 3.21 -15.79
C ALA A 140 -7.29 3.86 -16.95
N TYR A 141 -6.26 3.20 -17.51
CA TYR A 141 -5.55 3.67 -18.71
C TYR A 141 -6.43 3.59 -19.94
N GLU A 142 -7.12 2.48 -20.16
CA GLU A 142 -7.99 2.26 -21.32
C GLU A 142 -9.14 3.30 -21.39
N HIS A 143 -9.69 3.65 -20.22
CA HIS A 143 -10.82 4.57 -20.11
C HIS A 143 -10.43 6.02 -19.78
N ASN A 144 -9.12 6.34 -19.86
CA ASN A 144 -8.59 7.69 -19.63
C ASN A 144 -8.98 8.31 -18.29
N TYR A 145 -8.96 7.52 -17.20
CA TYR A 145 -9.19 8.04 -15.87
C TYR A 145 -8.02 8.91 -15.40
N THR A 146 -8.32 9.97 -14.67
CA THR A 146 -7.30 10.87 -14.14
C THR A 146 -6.70 10.32 -12.86
N PHE A 147 -5.37 10.35 -12.76
CA PHE A 147 -4.61 9.94 -11.59
C PHE A 147 -4.27 11.17 -10.76
N PHE A 148 -4.31 11.01 -9.45
CA PHE A 148 -4.17 12.13 -8.52
C PHE A 148 -2.77 12.75 -8.54
N ASP A 149 -2.73 14.08 -8.59
CA ASP A 149 -1.53 14.89 -8.42
C ASP A 149 -1.50 15.48 -7.01
N LEU A 150 -0.51 15.06 -6.21
CA LEU A 150 -0.35 15.55 -4.83
C LEU A 150 0.00 17.05 -4.73
N ARG A 151 0.52 17.66 -5.80
CA ARG A 151 0.90 19.08 -5.80
C ARG A 151 -0.26 19.98 -6.22
N THR A 152 -0.92 19.65 -7.33
CA THR A 152 -2.08 20.42 -7.82
C THR A 152 -3.37 20.03 -7.12
N GLN A 153 -3.38 18.87 -6.45
CA GLN A 153 -4.57 18.33 -5.79
C GLN A 153 -5.70 18.01 -6.79
N GLU A 154 -5.34 17.58 -7.99
CA GLU A 154 -6.27 17.25 -9.09
C GLU A 154 -6.16 15.77 -9.46
N GLY A 155 -7.20 15.24 -10.10
CA GLY A 155 -7.31 13.84 -10.52
C GLY A 155 -8.18 13.00 -9.60
N MET A 156 -8.89 12.04 -10.21
CA MET A 156 -9.94 11.26 -9.57
C MET A 156 -9.42 10.11 -8.73
N LEU A 157 -8.47 9.30 -9.27
CA LEU A 157 -7.96 8.10 -8.60
C LEU A 157 -6.87 8.46 -7.60
N ARG A 158 -7.07 8.14 -6.30
CA ARG A 158 -6.12 8.47 -5.24
C ARG A 158 -5.38 7.25 -4.70
N ASN A 159 -6.09 6.38 -4.00
CA ASN A 159 -5.51 5.20 -3.36
C ASN A 159 -6.39 3.96 -3.54
N MET A 160 -5.76 2.80 -3.44
CA MET A 160 -6.42 1.50 -3.36
C MET A 160 -5.84 0.71 -2.21
N MET A 161 -6.65 0.39 -1.22
CA MET A 161 -6.29 -0.54 -0.16
C MET A 161 -6.84 -1.92 -0.50
N ILE A 162 -5.97 -2.93 -0.43
CA ILE A 162 -6.36 -4.33 -0.50
C ILE A 162 -6.06 -4.98 0.84
N ARG A 163 -7.04 -5.66 1.42
CA ARG A 163 -6.91 -6.43 2.65
C ARG A 163 -7.52 -7.80 2.46
N ARG A 164 -6.82 -8.83 2.88
CA ARG A 164 -7.33 -10.20 2.86
C ARG A 164 -7.15 -10.87 4.21
N VAL A 165 -7.92 -11.92 4.47
CA VAL A 165 -7.69 -12.81 5.61
C VAL A 165 -6.58 -13.81 5.30
N ASP A 166 -5.91 -14.31 6.34
CA ASP A 166 -4.85 -15.33 6.17
C ASP A 166 -5.45 -16.65 5.68
N GLU A 167 -6.60 -17.03 6.23
CA GLU A 167 -7.33 -18.24 5.84
C GLU A 167 -8.81 -17.91 5.57
N GLY A 168 -9.31 -18.38 4.42
CA GLY A 168 -10.71 -18.19 4.03
C GLY A 168 -10.94 -17.17 2.92
N PRO A 169 -12.21 -16.85 2.62
CA PRO A 169 -12.58 -16.09 1.44
C PRO A 169 -12.53 -14.56 1.62
N GLY A 170 -12.15 -14.05 2.78
CA GLY A 170 -12.22 -12.60 3.07
C GLY A 170 -11.23 -11.78 2.26
N LEU A 171 -11.72 -11.07 1.24
CA LEU A 171 -10.95 -10.12 0.43
C LEU A 171 -11.70 -8.79 0.36
N MET A 172 -11.10 -7.75 0.96
CA MET A 172 -11.62 -6.39 0.96
C MET A 172 -10.79 -5.52 0.05
N VAL A 173 -11.45 -4.73 -0.79
CA VAL A 173 -10.83 -3.67 -1.58
C VAL A 173 -11.54 -2.36 -1.26
N VAL A 174 -10.77 -1.33 -0.93
CA VAL A 174 -11.28 0.02 -0.68
C VAL A 174 -10.61 0.97 -1.66
N MET A 175 -11.41 1.53 -2.56
CA MET A 175 -10.97 2.57 -3.49
C MET A 175 -11.16 3.95 -2.90
N GLN A 176 -10.18 4.83 -3.07
CA GLN A 176 -10.28 6.21 -2.64
C GLN A 176 -10.27 7.13 -3.86
N PHE A 177 -11.31 7.94 -3.97
CA PHE A 177 -11.52 8.86 -5.08
C PHE A 177 -11.56 10.31 -4.61
N LYS A 178 -11.16 11.23 -5.49
CA LYS A 178 -11.61 12.61 -5.46
C LYS A 178 -12.69 12.75 -6.54
N ILE A 179 -13.84 13.28 -6.17
CA ILE A 179 -14.97 13.46 -7.08
C ILE A 179 -15.36 14.93 -7.03
N VAL A 180 -15.33 15.58 -8.19
CA VAL A 180 -15.66 17.01 -8.31
C VAL A 180 -16.92 17.26 -9.14
N ASP A 181 -17.33 16.31 -9.98
CA ASP A 181 -18.52 16.44 -10.82
C ASP A 181 -19.25 15.09 -11.03
N SER A 182 -20.39 15.17 -11.73
CA SER A 182 -21.22 14.00 -12.02
C SER A 182 -20.61 13.04 -13.04
N ALA A 183 -19.71 13.49 -13.90
CA ALA A 183 -19.04 12.63 -14.87
C ALA A 183 -18.04 11.71 -14.16
N GLU A 184 -17.25 12.27 -13.24
CA GLU A 184 -16.35 11.48 -12.38
C GLU A 184 -17.11 10.51 -11.48
N GLU A 185 -18.32 10.88 -10.98
CA GLU A 185 -19.15 9.97 -10.22
C GLU A 185 -19.63 8.76 -11.07
N VAL A 186 -19.95 8.99 -12.33
CA VAL A 186 -20.30 7.92 -13.29
C VAL A 186 -19.08 7.02 -13.54
N GLN A 187 -17.92 7.59 -13.80
CA GLN A 187 -16.68 6.85 -13.99
C GLN A 187 -16.33 6.01 -12.75
N MET A 188 -16.45 6.56 -11.55
CA MET A 188 -16.25 5.84 -10.30
C MET A 188 -17.15 4.59 -10.23
N LYS A 189 -18.45 4.74 -10.51
CA LYS A 189 -19.40 3.62 -10.49
C LYS A 189 -19.06 2.56 -11.55
N GLN A 190 -18.64 2.97 -12.74
CA GLN A 190 -18.19 2.07 -13.81
C GLN A 190 -16.97 1.25 -13.39
N LEU A 191 -15.96 1.89 -12.79
CA LEU A 191 -14.78 1.18 -12.28
C LEU A 191 -15.13 0.19 -11.17
N LEU A 192 -15.96 0.59 -10.21
CA LEU A 192 -16.38 -0.29 -9.13
C LEU A 192 -17.21 -1.48 -9.66
N GLN A 193 -18.08 -1.26 -10.66
CA GLN A 193 -18.83 -2.33 -11.31
C GLN A 193 -17.89 -3.29 -12.07
N TYR A 194 -16.93 -2.75 -12.84
CA TYR A 194 -15.90 -3.57 -13.49
C TYR A 194 -15.15 -4.45 -12.48
N MET A 195 -14.76 -3.89 -11.34
CA MET A 195 -14.08 -4.64 -10.28
C MET A 195 -14.98 -5.75 -9.71
N ALA A 196 -16.24 -5.44 -9.47
CA ALA A 196 -17.22 -6.38 -8.93
C ALA A 196 -17.50 -7.57 -9.88
N ASP A 197 -17.44 -7.33 -11.18
CA ASP A 197 -17.72 -8.35 -12.22
C ASP A 197 -16.46 -9.17 -12.56
N THR A 198 -15.28 -8.54 -12.54
CA THR A 198 -14.02 -9.18 -12.92
C THR A 198 -13.45 -10.06 -11.81
N TRP A 199 -13.58 -9.64 -10.54
CA TRP A 199 -13.04 -10.37 -9.38
C TRP A 199 -14.15 -10.75 -8.39
N PRO A 200 -14.87 -11.86 -8.65
CA PRO A 200 -15.90 -12.36 -7.73
C PRO A 200 -15.33 -12.75 -6.36
N GLU A 201 -14.02 -12.94 -6.26
CA GLU A 201 -13.30 -13.20 -5.00
C GLU A 201 -13.35 -12.01 -4.03
N ILE A 202 -13.63 -10.79 -4.52
CA ILE A 202 -13.81 -9.63 -3.64
C ILE A 202 -15.11 -9.77 -2.86
N THR A 203 -14.98 -10.04 -1.57
CA THR A 203 -16.12 -10.22 -0.65
C THR A 203 -16.59 -8.90 -0.05
N SER A 204 -15.75 -7.86 -0.10
CA SER A 204 -16.02 -6.53 0.43
C SER A 204 -15.42 -5.46 -0.49
N LEU A 205 -16.24 -4.93 -1.41
CA LEU A 205 -15.84 -3.83 -2.28
C LEU A 205 -16.41 -2.51 -1.75
N MET A 206 -15.52 -1.61 -1.39
CA MET A 206 -15.85 -0.37 -0.74
C MET A 206 -15.18 0.82 -1.42
N TYR A 207 -15.68 2.02 -1.13
CA TYR A 207 -15.08 3.25 -1.61
C TYR A 207 -15.21 4.40 -0.61
N VAL A 208 -14.33 5.38 -0.76
CA VAL A 208 -14.30 6.63 -0.01
C VAL A 208 -14.15 7.79 -1.00
N ILE A 209 -14.96 8.83 -0.84
CA ILE A 209 -14.76 10.11 -1.52
C ILE A 209 -13.93 10.98 -0.59
N ASN A 210 -12.71 11.30 -1.02
CA ASN A 210 -11.77 12.12 -0.28
C ASN A 210 -11.35 13.36 -1.09
N ASN A 211 -12.00 14.48 -0.84
CA ASN A 211 -11.69 15.76 -1.46
C ASN A 211 -10.71 16.61 -0.62
N LYS A 212 -10.13 16.03 0.45
CA LYS A 212 -9.13 16.68 1.30
C LYS A 212 -7.74 16.68 0.66
N CYS A 213 -6.85 17.50 1.19
CA CYS A 213 -5.45 17.54 0.74
C CYS A 213 -4.61 16.35 1.20
N ASN A 214 -5.06 15.54 2.15
CA ASN A 214 -4.35 14.36 2.65
C ASN A 214 -5.12 13.06 2.35
N ASP A 215 -4.44 11.92 2.50
CA ASP A 215 -4.99 10.61 2.18
C ASP A 215 -5.64 9.88 3.37
N THR A 216 -5.72 10.53 4.54
CA THR A 216 -6.35 9.91 5.71
C THR A 216 -7.86 9.77 5.52
N ILE A 217 -8.40 8.59 5.84
CA ILE A 217 -9.83 8.28 5.72
C ILE A 217 -10.54 8.12 7.07
N GLY A 218 -9.84 8.35 8.17
CA GLY A 218 -10.37 8.11 9.52
C GLY A 218 -11.68 8.84 9.81
N ASP A 219 -11.80 10.08 9.35
CA ASP A 219 -12.93 11.00 9.51
C ASP A 219 -13.93 10.99 8.35
N LEU A 220 -13.69 10.20 7.29
CA LEU A 220 -14.54 10.15 6.11
C LEU A 220 -15.49 8.94 6.16
N PRO A 221 -16.71 9.03 5.59
CA PRO A 221 -17.57 7.89 5.43
C PRO A 221 -16.95 6.88 4.46
N VAL A 222 -17.08 5.59 4.78
CA VAL A 222 -16.75 4.49 3.87
C VAL A 222 -18.05 3.88 3.39
N HIS A 223 -18.20 3.75 2.09
CA HIS A 223 -19.42 3.25 1.45
C HIS A 223 -19.16 1.83 0.92
N THR A 224 -20.06 0.91 1.19
CA THR A 224 -20.04 -0.43 0.61
C THR A 224 -20.69 -0.39 -0.76
N PHE A 225 -19.95 -0.81 -1.80
CA PHE A 225 -20.48 -0.96 -3.15
C PHE A 225 -21.06 -2.37 -3.38
N LYS A 226 -20.33 -3.40 -2.93
CA LYS A 226 -20.74 -4.82 -3.04
C LYS A 226 -20.22 -5.63 -1.85
N GLY A 227 -21.02 -6.57 -1.38
CA GLY A 227 -20.67 -7.50 -0.30
C GLY A 227 -20.78 -6.89 1.09
N ASP A 228 -19.93 -7.34 2.00
CA ASP A 228 -19.95 -6.95 3.40
C ASP A 228 -19.15 -5.67 3.67
N ASP A 229 -19.45 -4.98 4.79
CA ASP A 229 -18.70 -3.81 5.26
C ASP A 229 -17.42 -4.19 6.04
N HIS A 230 -17.05 -5.48 6.04
CA HIS A 230 -15.94 -6.03 6.80
C HIS A 230 -15.50 -7.39 6.24
N ILE A 231 -14.37 -7.86 6.73
CA ILE A 231 -13.92 -9.24 6.59
C ILE A 231 -13.79 -9.87 7.98
N ILE A 232 -13.82 -11.20 8.06
CA ILE A 232 -13.67 -11.94 9.32
C ILE A 232 -12.32 -12.63 9.31
N GLU A 233 -11.44 -12.22 10.22
CA GLU A 233 -10.20 -12.93 10.57
C GLU A 233 -10.46 -13.89 11.71
N GLU A 234 -9.80 -15.04 11.69
CA GLU A 234 -9.91 -16.03 12.78
C GLU A 234 -8.54 -16.32 13.38
N MET A 235 -8.47 -16.34 14.71
CA MET A 235 -7.27 -16.71 15.47
C MET A 235 -7.67 -17.49 16.72
N GLU A 236 -7.20 -18.71 16.86
CA GLU A 236 -7.52 -19.61 17.99
C GLU A 236 -9.04 -19.79 18.26
N GLY A 237 -9.84 -19.86 17.17
CA GLY A 237 -11.30 -19.98 17.26
C GLY A 237 -12.02 -18.67 17.60
N LEU A 238 -11.29 -17.58 17.81
CA LEU A 238 -11.86 -16.24 17.99
C LEU A 238 -12.04 -15.58 16.62
N LYS A 239 -13.21 -14.99 16.36
CA LYS A 239 -13.55 -14.30 15.13
C LYS A 239 -13.47 -12.79 15.34
N PHE A 240 -12.63 -12.14 14.52
CA PHE A 240 -12.42 -10.70 14.55
C PHE A 240 -13.10 -10.06 13.35
N LYS A 241 -14.07 -9.18 13.61
CA LYS A 241 -14.66 -8.34 12.57
C LYS A 241 -13.69 -7.19 12.23
N VAL A 242 -13.10 -7.25 11.03
CA VAL A 242 -12.10 -6.28 10.59
C VAL A 242 -12.68 -5.41 9.48
N GLY A 243 -12.97 -4.16 9.81
CA GLY A 243 -13.46 -3.16 8.88
C GLY A 243 -12.31 -2.42 8.17
N PRO A 244 -12.64 -1.51 7.23
CA PRO A 244 -11.66 -0.77 6.43
C PRO A 244 -10.73 0.11 7.29
N LYS A 245 -11.22 0.63 8.41
CA LYS A 245 -10.47 1.49 9.32
C LYS A 245 -9.89 0.74 10.52
N SER A 246 -10.21 -0.55 10.68
CA SER A 246 -9.74 -1.33 11.82
C SER A 246 -8.24 -1.55 11.76
N PHE A 247 -7.57 -1.38 12.89
CA PHE A 247 -6.21 -1.89 13.04
C PHE A 247 -6.26 -3.42 13.17
N TYR A 248 -5.37 -4.09 12.49
CA TYR A 248 -5.07 -5.50 12.63
C TYR A 248 -3.63 -5.74 12.17
N GLN A 249 -2.89 -6.60 12.85
CA GLN A 249 -1.50 -6.86 12.52
C GLN A 249 -1.36 -7.38 11.08
N THR A 250 -0.46 -6.79 10.31
CA THR A 250 -0.36 -7.06 8.87
C THR A 250 0.29 -8.39 8.48
N ASN A 251 0.91 -9.08 9.44
CA ASN A 251 1.36 -10.46 9.31
C ASN A 251 0.62 -11.28 10.37
N THR A 252 -0.49 -11.89 10.01
CA THR A 252 -1.39 -12.61 10.92
C THR A 252 -0.66 -13.76 11.63
N ARG A 253 0.11 -14.57 10.89
CA ARG A 253 0.84 -15.73 11.46
C ARG A 253 1.90 -15.31 12.46
N GLN A 254 2.68 -14.27 12.14
CA GLN A 254 3.71 -13.77 13.05
C GLN A 254 3.11 -13.02 14.24
N ALA A 255 1.96 -12.38 14.08
CA ALA A 255 1.21 -11.78 15.19
C ALA A 255 0.73 -12.85 16.16
N TYR A 256 0.23 -13.97 15.64
CA TYR A 256 -0.12 -15.12 16.49
C TYR A 256 1.06 -15.61 17.33
N ASN A 257 2.23 -15.80 16.69
CA ASN A 257 3.45 -16.20 17.39
C ASN A 257 3.86 -15.17 18.46
N LEU A 258 3.75 -13.86 18.12
CA LEU A 258 4.03 -12.79 19.08
C LEU A 258 3.10 -12.86 20.30
N TYR A 259 1.81 -13.02 20.09
CA TYR A 259 0.82 -13.12 21.19
C TYR A 259 1.03 -14.38 22.04
N LYS A 260 1.40 -15.50 21.41
CA LYS A 260 1.74 -16.73 22.10
C LYS A 260 2.94 -16.53 23.04
N VAL A 261 4.04 -15.96 22.55
CA VAL A 261 5.23 -15.65 23.35
C VAL A 261 4.89 -14.68 24.48
N ALA A 262 4.10 -13.63 24.21
CA ALA A 262 3.69 -12.67 25.22
C ALA A 262 2.86 -13.33 26.35
N ARG A 263 1.95 -14.25 26.02
CA ARG A 263 1.18 -15.02 26.99
C ARG A 263 2.06 -15.96 27.81
N GLU A 264 3.01 -16.63 27.17
CA GLU A 264 3.96 -17.52 27.86
C GLU A 264 4.83 -16.73 28.85
N PHE A 265 5.32 -15.57 28.47
CA PHE A 265 6.14 -14.71 29.35
C PHE A 265 5.33 -14.06 30.47
N ALA A 266 4.04 -13.80 30.26
CA ALA A 266 3.17 -13.21 31.26
C ALA A 266 2.80 -14.18 32.39
N GLU A 267 2.91 -15.50 32.18
CA GLU A 267 2.61 -16.56 33.14
C GLU A 267 1.28 -16.34 33.91
N LEU A 268 0.24 -15.85 33.20
CA LEU A 268 -1.03 -15.41 33.77
C LEU A 268 -1.75 -16.53 34.51
N LYS A 269 -2.25 -16.21 35.73
CA LYS A 269 -3.07 -17.04 36.55
C LYS A 269 -4.51 -16.56 36.57
N LYS A 270 -5.43 -17.40 37.05
CA LYS A 270 -6.88 -17.14 37.01
C LYS A 270 -7.31 -15.82 37.64
N ASP A 271 -6.60 -15.39 38.70
CA ASP A 271 -6.95 -14.21 39.48
C ASP A 271 -6.09 -12.98 39.15
N ASP A 272 -5.26 -13.05 38.12
CA ASP A 272 -4.43 -11.94 37.67
C ASP A 272 -5.25 -10.89 36.91
N VAL A 273 -4.87 -9.64 37.09
CA VAL A 273 -5.43 -8.50 36.34
C VAL A 273 -4.38 -8.02 35.32
N LEU A 274 -4.72 -8.13 34.08
CA LEU A 274 -3.85 -7.65 32.97
C LEU A 274 -4.32 -6.26 32.47
N TYR A 275 -3.40 -5.35 32.36
CA TYR A 275 -3.60 -4.06 31.69
C TYR A 275 -2.88 -4.07 30.34
N ASP A 276 -3.63 -3.87 29.24
CA ASP A 276 -3.12 -3.63 27.90
C ASP A 276 -3.34 -2.14 27.58
N LEU A 277 -2.25 -1.36 27.39
CA LEU A 277 -2.26 0.10 27.30
C LEU A 277 -1.97 0.58 25.87
#